data_32eac864977a2be9ad412be2c1073cd5
#
_entry.id   32eac864977a2be9ad412be2c1073cd5
#
_cell.length_a   1.000
_cell.length_b   1.000
_cell.length_c   1.000
_cell.angle_alpha   90.00
_cell.angle_beta   90.00
_cell.angle_gamma   90.00
#
_symmetry.space_group_name_H-M   'P 1'
#
loop_
_entity.id
_entity.type
_entity.pdbx_description
1 polymer ?
#
loop_
_entity_poly.entity_id
_entity_poly.type
_entity_poly.pdbx_seq_one_letter_code
_entity_poly.pdbx_strand_id
1 'polypeptide(L)'
;MADAPETLDMEVLCMQMIVAAGSAKSDYMEALQAVKAGDYEAAAAKMKSGDEQYAAGHEQHAKLVQQEAAGDPVTMSLLLTHVEDQM
;
A
#
# COMPACT_ATOMS: atom_id res chain seq x y z
N MET A 1 -0.64 -29.74 2.29
CA MET A 1 -1.00 -29.17 2.45
C MET A 1 -1.62 -28.41 2.66
N ALA A 2 -1.72 -28.48 3.11
CA ALA A 2 -2.62 -27.74 3.07
C ALA A 2 -2.22 -26.53 3.07
N ASP A 3 -2.28 -26.12 2.27
CA ASP A 3 -1.94 -24.92 2.09
C ASP A 3 -2.63 -23.97 2.88
N ALA A 4 -2.04 -22.95 3.26
CA ALA A 4 -2.70 -21.85 3.87
C ALA A 4 -3.79 -21.40 2.95
N PRO A 5 -4.96 -21.21 3.45
CA PRO A 5 -6.06 -20.81 2.63
C PRO A 5 -5.75 -19.51 1.91
N GLU A 6 -6.18 -19.40 0.69
CA GLU A 6 -6.06 -18.17 -0.07
C GLU A 6 -6.65 -16.98 0.67
N THR A 7 -7.70 -17.20 1.43
CA THR A 7 -8.35 -16.19 2.24
C THR A 7 -7.37 -15.55 3.23
N LEU A 8 -6.53 -16.39 3.86
CA LEU A 8 -5.53 -15.90 4.79
C LEU A 8 -4.48 -15.06 4.08
N ASP A 9 -4.04 -15.51 2.91
CA ASP A 9 -3.07 -14.76 2.11
C ASP A 9 -3.65 -13.42 1.68
N MET A 10 -4.92 -13.37 1.34
CA MET A 10 -5.60 -12.14 0.97
C MET A 10 -5.68 -11.16 2.13
N GLU A 11 -5.96 -11.65 3.33
CA GLU A 11 -6.00 -10.80 4.51
C GLU A 11 -4.63 -10.17 4.79
N VAL A 12 -3.58 -10.98 4.73
CA VAL A 12 -2.21 -10.50 4.93
C VAL A 12 -1.85 -9.47 3.86
N LEU A 13 -2.18 -9.75 2.62
CA LEU A 13 -1.88 -8.87 1.51
C LEU A 13 -2.61 -7.52 1.67
N CYS A 14 -3.89 -7.56 2.03
CA CYS A 14 -4.67 -6.36 2.27
C CYS A 14 -4.09 -5.53 3.42
N MET A 15 -3.68 -6.20 4.50
CA MET A 15 -3.09 -5.49 5.63
C MET A 15 -1.77 -4.85 5.25
N GLN A 16 -0.96 -5.51 4.43
CA GLN A 16 0.28 -4.93 3.94
C GLN A 16 0.02 -3.69 3.08
N MET A 17 -1.01 -3.74 2.25
CA MET A 17 -1.38 -2.57 1.43
C MET A 17 -1.89 -1.41 2.29
N ILE A 18 -2.69 -1.71 3.33
CA ILE A 18 -3.19 -0.69 4.25
C ILE A 18 -2.03 -0.01 4.95
N VAL A 19 -1.08 -0.80 5.46
CA VAL A 19 0.09 -0.26 6.16
C VAL A 19 0.91 0.62 5.21
N ALA A 20 1.15 0.14 3.99
CA ALA A 20 1.91 0.90 3.01
C ALA A 20 1.22 2.22 2.66
N ALA A 21 -0.08 2.19 2.39
CA ALA A 21 -0.83 3.39 2.06
C ALA A 21 -0.87 4.38 3.22
N GLY A 22 -1.08 3.88 4.44
CA GLY A 22 -1.11 4.72 5.63
C GLY A 22 0.25 5.34 5.92
N SER A 23 1.32 4.57 5.78
CA SER A 23 2.68 5.07 5.96
C SER A 23 3.03 6.13 4.93
N ALA A 24 2.63 5.93 3.68
CA ALA A 24 2.84 6.92 2.63
C ALA A 24 2.12 8.23 2.94
N LYS A 25 0.85 8.16 3.34
CA LYS A 25 0.09 9.35 3.73
C LYS A 25 0.77 10.09 4.87
N SER A 26 1.21 9.37 5.88
CA SER A 26 1.88 9.95 7.04
C SER A 26 3.15 10.67 6.62
N ASP A 27 3.95 10.04 5.77
CA ASP A 27 5.18 10.65 5.26
C ASP A 27 4.90 11.91 4.45
N TYR A 28 3.88 11.89 3.59
CA TYR A 28 3.51 13.06 2.80
C TYR A 28 3.01 14.21 3.67
N MET A 29 2.25 13.91 4.71
CA MET A 29 1.79 14.93 5.64
C MET A 29 2.97 15.55 6.41
N GLU A 30 3.91 14.74 6.82
CA GLU A 30 5.12 15.21 7.49
C GLU A 30 5.99 16.05 6.54
N ALA A 31 6.04 15.66 5.25
CA ALA A 31 6.74 16.43 4.24
C ALA A 31 6.13 17.83 4.11
N LEU A 32 4.80 17.91 4.10
CA LEU A 32 4.10 19.17 4.01
C LEU A 32 4.42 20.07 5.21
N GLN A 33 4.43 19.50 6.41
CA GLN A 33 4.77 20.24 7.62
C GLN A 33 6.21 20.72 7.59
N ALA A 34 7.13 19.91 7.06
CA ALA A 34 8.53 20.29 6.94
C ALA A 34 8.69 21.48 5.98
N VAL A 35 7.95 21.48 4.86
CA VAL A 35 7.95 22.62 3.93
C VAL A 35 7.46 23.88 4.61
N LYS A 36 6.39 23.78 5.38
CA LYS A 36 5.86 24.94 6.11
C LYS A 36 6.86 25.50 7.13
N ALA A 37 7.70 24.65 7.68
CA ALA A 37 8.73 25.05 8.62
C ALA A 37 10.01 25.52 7.91
N GLY A 38 10.06 25.43 6.59
CA GLY A 38 11.24 25.83 5.82
C GLY A 38 12.34 24.77 5.79
N ASP A 39 12.04 23.55 6.26
CA ASP A 39 13.01 22.46 6.29
C ASP A 39 12.85 21.61 5.03
N TYR A 40 13.43 22.10 3.94
CA TYR A 40 13.26 21.45 2.64
C TYR A 40 14.00 20.13 2.53
N GLU A 41 15.10 19.99 3.27
CA GLU A 41 15.84 18.73 3.29
C GLU A 41 15.02 17.62 3.95
N ALA A 42 14.40 17.91 5.09
CA ALA A 42 13.51 16.97 5.75
C ALA A 42 12.29 16.66 4.87
N ALA A 43 11.75 17.68 4.19
CA ALA A 43 10.61 17.47 3.29
C ALA A 43 10.97 16.49 2.16
N ALA A 44 12.14 16.66 1.55
CA ALA A 44 12.59 15.78 0.47
C ALA A 44 12.77 14.34 0.97
N ALA A 45 13.31 14.17 2.17
CA ALA A 45 13.51 12.85 2.77
C ALA A 45 12.15 12.17 3.02
N LYS A 46 11.16 12.91 3.51
CA LYS A 46 9.83 12.38 3.75
C LYS A 46 9.09 12.04 2.46
N MET A 47 9.26 12.85 1.42
CA MET A 47 8.69 12.54 0.11
C MET A 47 9.26 11.24 -0.44
N LYS A 48 10.57 11.08 -0.33
CA LYS A 48 11.21 9.84 -0.79
C LYS A 48 10.69 8.63 -0.03
N SER A 49 10.59 8.74 1.29
CA SER A 49 10.07 7.66 2.13
C SER A 49 8.63 7.33 1.74
N GLY A 50 7.79 8.35 1.55
CA GLY A 50 6.41 8.16 1.15
C GLY A 50 6.30 7.46 -0.21
N ASP A 51 7.11 7.86 -1.16
CA ASP A 51 7.13 7.24 -2.50
C ASP A 51 7.52 5.76 -2.41
N GLU A 52 8.48 5.43 -1.55
CA GLU A 52 8.90 4.05 -1.35
C GLU A 52 7.77 3.21 -0.72
N GLN A 53 7.07 3.77 0.25
CA GLN A 53 5.94 3.07 0.88
C GLN A 53 4.79 2.88 -0.11
N TYR A 54 4.50 3.89 -0.89
CA TYR A 54 3.44 3.81 -1.89
C TYR A 54 3.77 2.77 -2.96
N ALA A 55 5.02 2.74 -3.42
CA ALA A 55 5.47 1.75 -4.39
C ALA A 55 5.36 0.33 -3.82
N ALA A 56 5.67 0.15 -2.53
CA ALA A 56 5.53 -1.16 -1.88
C ALA A 56 4.07 -1.61 -1.87
N GLY A 57 3.13 -0.70 -1.62
CA GLY A 57 1.70 -1.00 -1.68
C GLY A 57 1.25 -1.39 -3.07
N HIS A 58 1.71 -0.67 -4.08
CA HIS A 58 1.40 -0.97 -5.47
C HIS A 58 1.96 -2.32 -5.90
N GLU A 59 3.13 -2.69 -5.41
CA GLU A 59 3.72 -3.98 -5.69
C GLU A 59 2.84 -5.11 -5.19
N GLN A 60 2.26 -4.96 -3.99
CA GLN A 60 1.33 -5.95 -3.47
C GLN A 60 0.05 -6.02 -4.29
N HIS A 61 -0.48 -4.88 -4.68
CA HIS A 61 -1.68 -4.82 -5.51
C HIS A 61 -1.44 -5.44 -6.88
N ALA A 62 -0.27 -5.23 -7.46
CA ALA A 62 0.09 -5.80 -8.76
C ALA A 62 0.02 -7.33 -8.75
N LYS A 63 0.32 -7.96 -7.62
CA LYS A 63 0.22 -9.42 -7.49
C LYS A 63 -1.21 -9.90 -7.69
N LEU A 64 -2.19 -9.15 -7.20
CA LEU A 64 -3.60 -9.48 -7.37
C LEU A 64 -4.03 -9.34 -8.82
N VAL A 65 -3.58 -8.29 -9.48
CA VAL A 65 -3.88 -8.06 -10.89
C VAL A 65 -3.29 -9.18 -11.74
N GLN A 66 -2.06 -9.59 -11.45
CA GLN A 66 -1.40 -10.67 -12.16
C GLN A 66 -2.10 -12.00 -11.96
N GLN A 67 -2.56 -12.26 -10.74
CA GLN A 67 -3.32 -13.48 -10.44
C GLN A 67 -4.60 -13.54 -11.28
N GLU A 68 -5.34 -12.47 -11.33
CA GLU A 68 -6.57 -12.42 -12.09
C GLU A 68 -6.29 -12.54 -13.59
N ALA A 69 -5.26 -11.88 -14.08
CA ALA A 69 -4.85 -11.96 -15.48
C ALA A 69 -4.42 -13.38 -15.87
N ALA A 70 -3.91 -14.16 -14.92
CA ALA A 70 -3.53 -15.55 -15.16
C ALA A 70 -4.72 -16.51 -15.13
N GLY A 71 -5.93 -15.99 -14.95
CA GLY A 71 -7.14 -16.80 -14.93
C GLY A 71 -7.55 -17.30 -13.57
N ASP A 72 -6.91 -16.82 -12.52
CA ASP A 72 -7.19 -17.20 -11.13
C ASP A 72 -7.94 -16.04 -10.46
N PRO A 73 -9.27 -16.11 -10.36
CA PRO A 73 -10.07 -14.98 -9.93
C PRO A 73 -9.72 -14.51 -8.52
N VAL A 74 -9.73 -13.20 -8.33
CA VAL A 74 -9.58 -12.59 -7.03
C VAL A 74 -10.95 -12.25 -6.49
N THR A 75 -11.27 -12.75 -5.31
CA THR A 75 -12.55 -12.45 -4.66
C THR A 75 -12.49 -11.05 -4.06
N MET A 76 -13.40 -10.20 -4.49
CA MET A 76 -13.52 -8.87 -3.91
C MET A 76 -14.12 -8.98 -2.52
N SER A 77 -13.60 -8.19 -1.62
CA SER A 77 -14.08 -8.12 -0.24
C SER A 77 -14.21 -6.65 0.15
N LEU A 78 -14.91 -6.40 1.24
CA LEU A 78 -15.00 -5.05 1.77
C LEU A 78 -13.62 -4.53 2.12
N LEU A 79 -12.79 -5.38 2.70
CA LEU A 79 -11.43 -5.00 3.06
C LEU A 79 -10.61 -4.60 1.84
N LEU A 80 -10.62 -5.42 0.79
CA LEU A 80 -9.86 -5.14 -0.42
C LEU A 80 -10.36 -3.86 -1.10
N THR A 81 -11.67 -3.68 -1.18
CA THR A 81 -12.24 -2.47 -1.75
C THR A 81 -11.83 -1.23 -0.98
N HIS A 82 -11.84 -1.31 0.35
CA HIS A 82 -11.40 -0.21 1.20
C HIS A 82 -9.93 0.13 0.98
N VAL A 83 -9.09 -0.89 0.89
CA VAL A 83 -7.66 -0.69 0.67
C VAL A 83 -7.39 -0.04 -0.68
N GLU A 84 -8.07 -0.50 -1.72
CA GLU A 84 -7.90 0.07 -3.05
C GLU A 84 -8.31 1.53 -3.09
N ASP A 85 -9.34 1.88 -2.33
CA ASP A 85 -9.78 3.27 -2.23
C ASP A 85 -8.72 4.14 -1.54
N GLN A 86 -7.92 3.57 -0.67
CA GLN A 86 -6.85 4.32 0.01
C GLN A 86 -5.62 4.53 -0.87
N MET A 87 -5.48 3.76 -1.90
CA MET A 87 -4.35 3.84 -2.81
C MET A 87 -4.63 4.78 -3.96
#